data_d5f7677a19e256e8938154f4eb617551
#
_entry.id   d5f7677a19e256e8938154f4eb617551
#
_cell.length_a   1.000
_cell.length_b   1.000
_cell.length_c   1.000
_cell.angle_alpha   90.00
_cell.angle_beta   90.00
_cell.angle_gamma   90.00
#
_symmetry.space_group_name_H-M   'P 1'
#
loop_
_entity.id
_entity.type
_entity.pdbx_description
1 polymer ?
#
loop_
_entity_poly.entity_id
_entity_poly.type
_entity_poly.pdbx_seq_one_letter_code
_entity_poly.pdbx_strand_id
1 'polypeptide(L)'
;MILPKGREDLEGFSIKSFLIDKKVLILQIVLTLFLYNKFGFCVNFIIWTILLYILILLSIIDYKFKAVPDYLLLLLLLISPFVSDSLIDFIKNGFIFAGGFVILNFFVTFYIQNIKSKILKDDTLKEQTALGEGDIPLIAFIGGILGIKLGLFAIMIASLIALIHGIYNASKKIQDTPFIPYLSIGFIIVFLIQETIYNTFSNWILS
;
A
#
# COMPACT_ATOMS: atom_id res chain seq x y z
N MET A 1 -20.58 14.02 14.94
CA MET A 1 -19.53 13.76 13.95
C MET A 1 -18.21 13.98 14.66
N ILE A 2 -17.63 12.92 15.22
CA ILE A 2 -16.38 12.99 16.00
C ILE A 2 -15.27 12.85 14.99
N LEU A 3 -14.55 13.94 14.72
CA LEU A 3 -13.36 13.93 13.89
C LEU A 3 -12.30 13.06 14.57
N PRO A 4 -11.65 12.13 13.85
CA PRO A 4 -10.57 11.35 14.43
C PRO A 4 -9.45 12.29 14.88
N LYS A 5 -8.88 12.01 16.03
CA LYS A 5 -7.86 12.78 16.77
C LYS A 5 -6.57 13.13 15.98
N GLY A 6 -6.44 12.71 14.74
CA GLY A 6 -5.26 12.93 13.88
C GLY A 6 -5.34 14.12 12.92
N ARG A 7 -6.44 14.91 12.93
CA ARG A 7 -6.57 16.00 11.94
C ARG A 7 -5.89 17.30 12.38
N GLU A 8 -5.76 17.52 13.68
CA GLU A 8 -5.08 18.72 14.21
C GLU A 8 -3.57 18.68 13.96
N ASP A 9 -2.98 17.49 13.88
CA ASP A 9 -1.53 17.31 13.63
C ASP A 9 -1.14 17.55 12.18
N LEU A 10 -2.10 17.55 11.24
CA LEU A 10 -1.85 17.80 9.81
C LEU A 10 -1.71 19.29 9.47
N GLU A 11 -2.17 20.20 10.33
CA GLU A 11 -2.04 21.65 10.10
C GLU A 11 -0.58 22.15 10.16
N GLY A 12 0.32 21.41 10.79
CA GLY A 12 1.76 21.68 10.82
C GLY A 12 2.56 21.01 9.69
N PHE A 13 1.89 20.25 8.79
CA PHE A 13 2.57 19.47 7.76
C PHE A 13 2.99 20.37 6.58
N SER A 14 4.25 20.78 6.59
CA SER A 14 4.85 21.39 5.40
C SER A 14 5.35 20.29 4.46
N ILE A 15 4.61 20.03 3.38
CA ILE A 15 5.01 19.15 2.28
C ILE A 15 6.42 19.50 1.80
N LYS A 16 6.80 20.78 1.84
CA LYS A 16 8.16 21.24 1.49
C LYS A 16 9.28 20.62 2.32
N SER A 17 9.11 20.46 3.62
CA SER A 17 10.17 19.89 4.48
C SER A 17 10.43 18.41 4.19
N PHE A 18 9.46 17.72 3.62
CA PHE A 18 9.50 16.30 3.32
C PHE A 18 10.10 15.99 1.94
N LEU A 19 9.77 16.82 0.95
CA LEU A 19 10.34 16.73 -0.39
C LEU A 19 11.84 16.97 -0.40
N ILE A 20 12.40 17.54 0.67
CA ILE A 20 13.82 17.89 0.83
C ILE A 20 14.60 16.79 1.57
N ASP A 21 13.95 15.74 2.09
CA ASP A 21 14.70 14.61 2.67
C ASP A 21 15.53 13.95 1.56
N LYS A 22 16.85 14.05 1.68
CA LYS A 22 17.81 13.54 0.68
C LYS A 22 17.59 12.07 0.32
N LYS A 23 17.15 11.25 1.28
CA LYS A 23 16.89 9.82 1.06
C LYS A 23 15.66 9.61 0.15
N VAL A 24 14.59 10.35 0.39
CA VAL A 24 13.38 10.30 -0.41
C VAL A 24 13.65 10.80 -1.82
N LEU A 25 14.41 11.88 -1.95
CA LEU A 25 14.77 12.44 -3.24
C LEU A 25 15.64 11.47 -4.06
N ILE A 26 16.61 10.81 -3.46
CA ILE A 26 17.44 9.79 -4.11
C ILE A 26 16.55 8.63 -4.59
N LEU A 27 15.65 8.13 -3.75
CA LEU A 27 14.73 7.06 -4.12
C LEU A 27 13.86 7.45 -5.32
N GLN A 28 13.32 8.66 -5.32
CA GLN A 28 12.51 9.18 -6.43
C GLN A 28 13.31 9.28 -7.72
N ILE A 29 14.54 9.81 -7.67
CA ILE A 29 15.43 9.89 -8.84
C ILE A 29 15.70 8.49 -9.41
N VAL A 30 16.05 7.53 -8.56
CA VAL A 30 16.33 6.15 -9.00
C VAL A 30 15.10 5.52 -9.66
N LEU A 31 13.92 5.66 -9.06
CA LEU A 31 12.68 5.14 -9.65
C LEU A 31 12.32 5.85 -10.95
N THR A 32 12.50 7.16 -11.04
CA THR A 32 12.25 7.92 -12.27
C THR A 32 13.18 7.50 -13.40
N LEU A 33 14.48 7.29 -13.11
CA LEU A 33 15.44 6.78 -14.08
C LEU A 33 15.08 5.36 -14.56
N PHE A 34 14.63 4.50 -13.65
CA PHE A 34 14.14 3.17 -14.01
C PHE A 34 12.93 3.25 -14.95
N LEU A 35 11.94 4.09 -14.62
CA LEU A 35 10.77 4.29 -15.46
C LEU A 35 11.13 4.86 -16.83
N TYR A 36 12.08 5.79 -16.88
CA TYR A 36 12.58 6.34 -18.15
C TYR A 36 13.23 5.26 -19.02
N ASN A 37 14.03 4.38 -18.45
CA ASN A 37 14.62 3.25 -19.18
C ASN A 37 13.56 2.26 -19.67
N LYS A 38 12.47 2.07 -18.91
CA LYS A 38 11.42 1.11 -19.26
C LYS A 38 10.45 1.63 -20.33
N PHE A 39 10.00 2.89 -20.20
CA PHE A 39 8.94 3.46 -21.03
C PHE A 39 9.43 4.50 -22.05
N GLY A 40 10.66 5.02 -21.91
CA GLY A 40 11.10 6.20 -22.64
C GLY A 40 10.32 7.45 -22.19
N PHE A 41 10.48 8.55 -22.95
CA PHE A 41 9.74 9.77 -22.66
C PHE A 41 8.38 9.74 -23.37
N CYS A 42 7.35 9.25 -22.66
CA CYS A 42 5.97 9.15 -23.16
C CYS A 42 4.95 9.50 -22.07
N VAL A 43 3.68 9.56 -22.42
CA VAL A 43 2.59 9.85 -21.47
C VAL A 43 2.55 8.86 -20.32
N ASN A 44 2.73 7.56 -20.62
CA ASN A 44 2.77 6.51 -19.58
C ASN A 44 3.90 6.73 -18.58
N PHE A 45 5.07 7.15 -19.02
CA PHE A 45 6.18 7.50 -18.13
C PHE A 45 5.79 8.60 -17.14
N ILE A 46 5.12 9.66 -17.62
CA ILE A 46 4.70 10.78 -16.78
C ILE A 46 3.69 10.30 -15.73
N ILE A 47 2.67 9.54 -16.15
CA ILE A 47 1.62 9.05 -15.25
C ILE A 47 2.21 8.10 -14.20
N TRP A 48 3.07 7.15 -14.60
CA TRP A 48 3.75 6.25 -13.68
C TRP A 48 4.62 7.00 -12.66
N THR A 49 5.31 8.04 -13.10
CA THR A 49 6.11 8.89 -12.19
C THR A 49 5.23 9.56 -11.15
N ILE A 50 4.08 10.09 -11.54
CA ILE A 50 3.11 10.70 -10.62
C ILE A 50 2.58 9.65 -9.62
N LEU A 51 2.19 8.46 -10.09
CA LEU A 51 1.68 7.38 -9.24
C LEU A 51 2.70 6.93 -8.19
N LEU A 52 3.95 6.70 -8.60
CA LEU A 52 5.00 6.31 -7.65
C LEU A 52 5.32 7.43 -6.67
N TYR A 53 5.23 8.68 -7.11
CA TYR A 53 5.40 9.83 -6.22
C TYR A 53 4.31 9.89 -5.15
N ILE A 54 3.04 9.68 -5.54
CA ILE A 54 1.90 9.62 -4.60
C ILE A 54 2.09 8.46 -3.62
N LEU A 55 2.52 7.28 -4.07
CA LEU A 55 2.78 6.13 -3.21
C LEU A 55 3.86 6.40 -2.16
N ILE A 56 4.97 7.02 -2.57
CA ILE A 56 6.03 7.40 -1.64
C ILE A 56 5.51 8.42 -0.63
N LEU A 57 4.75 9.41 -1.09
CA LEU A 57 4.17 10.44 -0.22
C LEU A 57 3.21 9.82 0.80
N LEU A 58 2.30 8.93 0.37
CA LEU A 58 1.38 8.20 1.24
C LEU A 58 2.15 7.38 2.29
N SER A 59 3.21 6.67 1.86
CA SER A 59 4.04 5.85 2.75
C SER A 59 4.71 6.69 3.84
N ILE A 60 5.16 7.87 3.50
CA ILE A 60 5.82 8.78 4.43
C ILE A 60 4.83 9.37 5.42
N ILE A 61 3.66 9.79 4.94
CA ILE A 61 2.60 10.35 5.78
C ILE A 61 2.13 9.28 6.78
N ASP A 62 1.84 8.07 6.31
CA ASP A 62 1.42 6.96 7.15
C ASP A 62 2.49 6.59 8.19
N TYR A 63 3.76 6.54 7.80
CA TYR A 63 4.86 6.26 8.72
C TYR A 63 4.98 7.28 9.86
N LYS A 64 4.70 8.57 9.58
CA LYS A 64 4.81 9.65 10.57
C LYS A 64 3.55 9.82 11.41
N PHE A 65 2.40 9.87 10.76
CA PHE A 65 1.14 10.29 11.37
C PHE A 65 0.18 9.14 11.64
N LYS A 66 0.48 7.94 11.08
CA LYS A 66 -0.41 6.76 11.16
C LYS A 66 -1.85 7.09 10.71
N ALA A 67 -1.95 8.03 9.80
CA ALA A 67 -3.19 8.51 9.20
C ALA A 67 -2.90 8.92 7.75
N VAL A 68 -3.80 8.63 6.85
CA VAL A 68 -3.60 8.85 5.41
C VAL A 68 -4.68 9.79 4.89
N PRO A 69 -4.31 10.80 4.09
CA PRO A 69 -5.28 11.69 3.48
C PRO A 69 -6.09 10.98 2.40
N ASP A 70 -7.42 10.94 2.56
CA ASP A 70 -8.35 10.26 1.64
C ASP A 70 -8.23 10.79 0.20
N TYR A 71 -7.98 12.10 0.04
CA TYR A 71 -7.84 12.70 -1.28
C TYR A 71 -6.63 12.19 -2.08
N LEU A 72 -5.53 11.80 -1.41
CA LEU A 72 -4.37 11.20 -2.08
C LEU A 72 -4.64 9.77 -2.51
N LEU A 73 -5.36 9.00 -1.69
CA LEU A 73 -5.81 7.65 -2.04
C LEU A 73 -6.79 7.69 -3.22
N LEU A 74 -7.73 8.63 -3.20
CA LEU A 74 -8.68 8.82 -4.28
C LEU A 74 -7.96 9.25 -5.57
N LEU A 75 -7.01 10.16 -5.48
CA LEU A 75 -6.20 10.59 -6.62
C LEU A 75 -5.40 9.44 -7.23
N LEU A 76 -4.80 8.59 -6.39
CA LEU A 76 -4.10 7.38 -6.81
C LEU A 76 -5.04 6.46 -7.61
N LEU A 77 -6.23 6.18 -7.09
CA LEU A 77 -7.23 5.33 -7.75
C LEU A 77 -7.77 5.93 -9.03
N LEU A 78 -7.95 7.26 -9.12
CA LEU A 78 -8.45 7.92 -10.32
C LEU A 78 -7.43 7.97 -11.45
N ILE A 79 -6.15 8.09 -11.13
CA ILE A 79 -5.08 8.17 -12.14
C ILE A 79 -4.64 6.80 -12.61
N SER A 80 -4.67 5.79 -11.75
CA SER A 80 -4.14 4.45 -12.05
C SER A 80 -4.76 3.73 -13.25
N PRO A 81 -6.06 3.88 -13.59
CA PRO A 81 -6.62 3.24 -14.79
C PRO A 81 -5.97 3.65 -16.10
N PHE A 82 -5.40 4.85 -16.16
CA PHE A 82 -4.76 5.36 -17.39
C PHE A 82 -3.45 4.67 -17.75
N VAL A 83 -2.84 3.91 -16.83
CA VAL A 83 -1.62 3.12 -17.07
C VAL A 83 -1.89 1.62 -17.08
N SER A 84 -3.13 1.20 -16.87
CA SER A 84 -3.52 -0.20 -16.96
C SER A 84 -3.76 -0.61 -18.42
N ASP A 85 -3.45 -1.87 -18.75
CA ASP A 85 -3.68 -2.41 -20.10
C ASP A 85 -5.17 -2.51 -20.43
N SER A 86 -6.02 -2.70 -19.43
CA SER A 86 -7.48 -2.83 -19.57
C SER A 86 -8.19 -2.18 -18.39
N LEU A 87 -9.02 -1.17 -18.67
CA LEU A 87 -9.85 -0.51 -17.67
C LEU A 87 -10.80 -1.50 -16.96
N ILE A 88 -11.37 -2.45 -17.72
CA ILE A 88 -12.31 -3.44 -17.19
C ILE A 88 -11.59 -4.37 -16.21
N ASP A 89 -10.40 -4.84 -16.57
CA ASP A 89 -9.62 -5.73 -15.70
C ASP A 89 -9.09 -4.98 -14.48
N PHE A 90 -8.71 -3.72 -14.61
CA PHE A 90 -8.35 -2.86 -13.48
C PHE A 90 -9.50 -2.76 -12.48
N ILE A 91 -10.69 -2.41 -12.94
CA ILE A 91 -11.87 -2.25 -12.10
C ILE A 91 -12.24 -3.60 -11.46
N LYS A 92 -12.34 -4.67 -12.25
CA LYS A 92 -12.68 -6.01 -11.76
C LYS A 92 -11.72 -6.49 -10.68
N ASN A 93 -10.41 -6.44 -10.95
CA ASN A 93 -9.40 -6.90 -10.00
C ASN A 93 -9.33 -6.01 -8.77
N GLY A 94 -9.44 -4.69 -8.93
CA GLY A 94 -9.50 -3.75 -7.82
C GLY A 94 -10.67 -4.03 -6.88
N PHE A 95 -11.87 -4.27 -7.41
CA PHE A 95 -13.03 -4.65 -6.60
C PHE A 95 -12.89 -6.01 -5.93
N ILE A 96 -12.30 -7.00 -6.60
CA ILE A 96 -12.01 -8.32 -5.99
C ILE A 96 -11.09 -8.14 -4.78
N PHE A 97 -10.03 -7.35 -4.92
CA PHE A 97 -9.10 -7.09 -3.82
C PHE A 97 -9.75 -6.28 -2.70
N ALA A 98 -10.42 -5.18 -3.02
CA ALA A 98 -11.12 -4.37 -2.02
C ALA A 98 -12.16 -5.21 -1.26
N GLY A 99 -13.05 -5.90 -1.97
CA GLY A 99 -14.09 -6.74 -1.38
C GLY A 99 -13.53 -7.90 -0.56
N GLY A 100 -12.53 -8.60 -1.09
CA GLY A 100 -11.86 -9.70 -0.39
C GLY A 100 -11.21 -9.24 0.92
N PHE A 101 -10.51 -8.11 0.90
CA PHE A 101 -9.87 -7.57 2.10
C PHE A 101 -10.84 -6.92 3.07
N VAL A 102 -11.96 -6.34 2.62
CA VAL A 102 -13.05 -5.90 3.51
C VAL A 102 -13.63 -7.09 4.27
N ILE A 103 -13.91 -8.20 3.58
CA ILE A 103 -14.42 -9.42 4.21
C ILE A 103 -13.39 -9.99 5.19
N LEU A 104 -12.13 -10.08 4.79
CA LEU A 104 -11.04 -10.54 5.66
C LEU A 104 -10.90 -9.64 6.89
N ASN A 105 -10.92 -8.32 6.71
CA ASN A 105 -10.88 -7.35 7.82
C ASN A 105 -12.04 -7.57 8.78
N PHE A 106 -13.25 -7.79 8.26
CA PHE A 106 -14.43 -8.07 9.09
C PHE A 106 -14.22 -9.32 9.95
N PHE A 107 -13.78 -10.44 9.37
CA PHE A 107 -13.56 -11.68 10.12
C PHE A 107 -12.46 -11.56 11.16
N VAL A 108 -11.33 -10.95 10.80
CA VAL A 108 -10.20 -10.80 11.72
C VAL A 108 -10.53 -9.82 12.85
N THR A 109 -11.22 -8.72 12.55
CA THR A 109 -11.69 -7.77 13.55
C THR A 109 -12.69 -8.42 14.50
N PHE A 110 -13.65 -9.19 13.97
CA PHE A 110 -14.59 -9.96 14.78
C PHE A 110 -13.86 -10.93 15.73
N TYR A 111 -12.84 -11.64 15.22
CA TYR A 111 -12.03 -12.54 16.04
C TYR A 111 -11.30 -11.77 17.16
N ILE A 112 -10.65 -10.66 16.84
CA ILE A 112 -9.93 -9.83 17.83
C ILE A 112 -10.88 -9.33 18.91
N GLN A 113 -11.99 -8.74 18.51
CA GLN A 113 -12.92 -8.08 19.42
C GLN A 113 -13.73 -9.06 20.29
N ASN A 114 -14.14 -10.21 19.75
CA ASN A 114 -15.05 -11.12 20.43
C ASN A 114 -14.38 -12.35 21.05
N ILE A 115 -13.31 -12.85 20.44
CA ILE A 115 -12.65 -14.08 20.88
C ILE A 115 -11.39 -13.73 21.67
N LYS A 116 -10.45 -13.01 21.04
CA LYS A 116 -9.15 -12.68 21.64
C LYS A 116 -9.31 -11.79 22.89
N SER A 117 -10.19 -10.78 22.84
CA SER A 117 -10.46 -9.90 23.97
C SER A 117 -10.97 -10.64 25.20
N LYS A 118 -11.85 -11.65 25.01
CA LYS A 118 -12.37 -12.48 26.10
C LYS A 118 -11.32 -13.42 26.68
N ILE A 119 -10.48 -14.02 25.83
CA ILE A 119 -9.41 -14.93 26.25
C ILE A 119 -8.36 -14.20 27.07
N LEU A 120 -7.93 -13.02 26.60
CA LEU A 120 -6.89 -12.21 27.26
C LEU A 120 -7.44 -11.31 28.37
N LYS A 121 -8.79 -11.20 28.50
CA LYS A 121 -9.48 -10.28 29.42
C LYS A 121 -9.01 -8.83 29.25
N ASP A 122 -8.79 -8.43 28.02
CA ASP A 122 -8.29 -7.11 27.65
C ASP A 122 -9.38 -6.35 26.87
N ASP A 123 -10.00 -5.37 27.54
CA ASP A 123 -11.08 -4.59 26.95
C ASP A 123 -10.60 -3.62 25.87
N THR A 124 -9.31 -3.28 25.81
CA THR A 124 -8.75 -2.39 24.78
C THR A 124 -8.82 -3.02 23.38
N LEU A 125 -8.83 -4.36 23.32
CA LEU A 125 -8.96 -5.11 22.07
C LEU A 125 -10.35 -5.00 21.43
N LYS A 126 -11.36 -4.57 22.16
CA LYS A 126 -12.74 -4.42 21.63
C LYS A 126 -12.89 -3.26 20.65
N GLU A 127 -11.98 -2.29 20.70
CA GLU A 127 -11.97 -1.13 19.81
C GLU A 127 -10.97 -1.25 18.67
N GLN A 128 -10.17 -2.32 18.64
CA GLN A 128 -9.16 -2.52 17.61
C GLN A 128 -9.75 -3.09 16.32
N THR A 129 -9.31 -2.55 15.19
CA THR A 129 -9.56 -3.08 13.84
C THR A 129 -8.32 -3.77 13.31
N ALA A 130 -8.48 -4.78 12.43
CA ALA A 130 -7.36 -5.53 11.89
C ALA A 130 -6.58 -4.75 10.83
N LEU A 131 -7.29 -3.99 9.98
CA LEU A 131 -6.74 -3.16 8.90
C LEU A 131 -7.20 -1.73 9.05
N GLY A 132 -6.33 -0.78 8.68
CA GLY A 132 -6.68 0.62 8.58
C GLY A 132 -7.62 0.90 7.39
N GLU A 133 -8.45 1.93 7.51
CA GLU A 133 -9.37 2.32 6.43
C GLU A 133 -8.64 2.70 5.13
N GLY A 134 -7.44 3.29 5.24
CA GLY A 134 -6.60 3.67 4.10
C GLY A 134 -5.92 2.50 3.39
N ASP A 135 -5.80 1.33 4.02
CA ASP A 135 -5.15 0.17 3.41
C ASP A 135 -5.99 -0.42 2.26
N ILE A 136 -7.32 -0.41 2.39
CA ILE A 136 -8.24 -1.03 1.43
C ILE A 136 -8.16 -0.37 0.04
N PRO A 137 -8.21 0.97 -0.10
CA PRO A 137 -8.01 1.63 -1.39
C PRO A 137 -6.65 1.34 -2.02
N LEU A 138 -5.58 1.27 -1.22
CA LEU A 138 -4.25 0.94 -1.71
C LEU A 138 -4.16 -0.52 -2.18
N ILE A 139 -4.78 -1.44 -1.46
CA ILE A 139 -4.90 -2.85 -1.87
C ILE A 139 -5.70 -2.98 -3.17
N ALA A 140 -6.78 -2.21 -3.34
CA ALA A 140 -7.54 -2.14 -4.59
C ALA A 140 -6.68 -1.64 -5.75
N PHE A 141 -5.87 -0.60 -5.54
CA PHE A 141 -4.89 -0.11 -6.51
C PHE A 141 -3.89 -1.20 -6.91
N ILE A 142 -3.30 -1.90 -5.94
CA ILE A 142 -2.33 -2.99 -6.18
C ILE A 142 -2.97 -4.10 -7.02
N GLY A 143 -4.18 -4.54 -6.65
CA GLY A 143 -4.91 -5.57 -7.39
C GLY A 143 -5.31 -5.12 -8.78
N GLY A 144 -5.74 -3.87 -8.94
CA GLY A 144 -6.11 -3.28 -10.22
C GLY A 144 -4.95 -3.22 -11.21
N ILE A 145 -3.77 -2.80 -10.76
CA ILE A 145 -2.58 -2.66 -11.61
C ILE A 145 -1.89 -4.00 -11.88
N LEU A 146 -1.64 -4.80 -10.86
CA LEU A 146 -0.85 -6.03 -10.98
C LEU A 146 -1.70 -7.25 -11.34
N GLY A 147 -3.02 -7.14 -11.26
CA GLY A 147 -3.91 -8.28 -11.40
C GLY A 147 -3.87 -9.22 -10.19
N ILE A 148 -4.64 -10.31 -10.25
CA ILE A 148 -4.87 -11.18 -9.09
C ILE A 148 -3.57 -11.86 -8.63
N LYS A 149 -2.83 -12.50 -9.54
CA LYS A 149 -1.65 -13.31 -9.17
C LYS A 149 -0.52 -12.47 -8.60
N LEU A 150 -0.08 -11.45 -9.34
CA LEU A 150 1.03 -10.58 -8.92
C LEU A 150 0.61 -9.66 -7.76
N GLY A 151 -0.65 -9.23 -7.70
CA GLY A 151 -1.18 -8.44 -6.59
C GLY A 151 -1.16 -9.22 -5.27
N LEU A 152 -1.59 -10.49 -5.26
CA LEU A 152 -1.48 -11.36 -4.08
C LEU A 152 -0.01 -11.55 -3.67
N PHE A 153 0.88 -11.73 -4.64
CA PHE A 153 2.32 -11.86 -4.37
C PHE A 153 2.90 -10.58 -3.76
N ALA A 154 2.50 -9.41 -4.26
CA ALA A 154 2.92 -8.12 -3.70
C ALA A 154 2.45 -7.94 -2.25
N ILE A 155 1.20 -8.28 -1.95
CA ILE A 155 0.65 -8.19 -0.59
C ILE A 155 1.31 -9.22 0.34
N MET A 156 1.64 -10.42 -0.16
CA MET A 156 2.37 -11.41 0.61
C MET A 156 3.76 -10.91 1.02
N ILE A 157 4.51 -10.32 0.08
CA ILE A 157 5.82 -9.68 0.38
C ILE A 157 5.64 -8.55 1.40
N ALA A 158 4.65 -7.67 1.19
CA ALA A 158 4.34 -6.59 2.10
C ALA A 158 4.06 -7.09 3.53
N SER A 159 3.23 -8.13 3.65
CA SER A 159 2.87 -8.73 4.92
C SER A 159 4.06 -9.38 5.63
N LEU A 160 4.95 -10.04 4.89
CA LEU A 160 6.19 -10.61 5.46
C LEU A 160 7.11 -9.52 6.01
N ILE A 161 7.31 -8.42 5.25
CA ILE A 161 8.13 -7.30 5.72
C ILE A 161 7.49 -6.64 6.95
N ALA A 162 6.16 -6.42 6.91
CA ALA A 162 5.42 -5.85 8.03
C ALA A 162 5.51 -6.74 9.28
N LEU A 163 5.44 -8.07 9.12
CA LEU A 163 5.56 -9.02 10.22
C LEU A 163 6.94 -8.95 10.89
N ILE A 164 8.01 -8.96 10.10
CA ILE A 164 9.39 -8.84 10.61
C ILE A 164 9.55 -7.55 11.41
N HIS A 165 9.08 -6.42 10.85
CA HIS A 165 9.16 -5.14 11.54
C HIS A 165 8.23 -5.06 12.76
N GLY A 166 7.05 -5.68 12.69
CA GLY A 166 6.10 -5.77 13.81
C GLY A 166 6.67 -6.54 14.99
N ILE A 167 7.37 -7.67 14.75
CA ILE A 167 8.06 -8.43 15.80
C ILE A 167 9.16 -7.57 16.46
N TYR A 168 9.92 -6.83 15.66
CA TYR A 168 10.95 -5.91 16.17
C TYR A 168 10.34 -4.78 17.01
N ASN A 169 9.22 -4.20 16.58
CA ASN A 169 8.53 -3.14 17.31
C ASN A 169 7.85 -3.63 18.59
N ALA A 170 7.31 -4.85 18.58
CA ALA A 170 6.71 -5.49 19.75
C ALA A 170 7.75 -5.64 20.88
N SER A 171 9.01 -5.96 20.55
CA SER A 171 10.10 -6.01 21.54
C SER A 171 10.41 -4.64 22.15
N LYS A 172 10.05 -3.55 21.47
CA LYS A 172 10.21 -2.17 21.94
C LYS A 172 8.95 -1.55 22.54
N LYS A 173 7.86 -2.33 22.70
CA LYS A 173 6.55 -1.89 23.18
C LYS A 173 5.89 -0.80 22.32
N ILE A 174 6.22 -0.73 21.03
CA ILE A 174 5.57 0.17 20.07
C ILE A 174 4.36 -0.57 19.51
N GLN A 175 3.14 -0.08 19.80
CA GLN A 175 1.90 -0.81 19.51
C GLN A 175 1.41 -0.68 18.07
N ASP A 176 1.66 0.45 17.39
CA ASP A 176 1.08 0.71 16.08
C ASP A 176 2.16 0.74 15.00
N THR A 177 2.06 -0.20 14.06
CA THR A 177 2.92 -0.24 12.88
C THR A 177 2.13 0.24 11.64
N PRO A 178 2.61 1.28 10.94
CA PRO A 178 1.97 1.72 9.70
C PRO A 178 2.07 0.62 8.65
N PHE A 179 1.00 0.33 7.90
CA PHE A 179 0.99 -0.77 6.93
C PHE A 179 1.21 -0.31 5.48
N ILE A 180 0.81 0.90 5.13
CA ILE A 180 0.95 1.47 3.78
C ILE A 180 2.39 1.48 3.25
N PRO A 181 3.45 1.80 4.05
CA PRO A 181 4.83 1.72 3.57
C PRO A 181 5.21 0.32 3.07
N TYR A 182 4.75 -0.74 3.77
CA TYR A 182 5.06 -2.12 3.38
C TYR A 182 4.28 -2.53 2.13
N LEU A 183 3.00 -2.12 2.00
CA LEU A 183 2.22 -2.32 0.79
C LEU A 183 2.88 -1.65 -0.41
N SER A 184 3.36 -0.42 -0.24
CA SER A 184 4.07 0.33 -1.29
C SER A 184 5.38 -0.34 -1.68
N ILE A 185 6.16 -0.83 -0.71
CA ILE A 185 7.40 -1.58 -0.98
C ILE A 185 7.09 -2.88 -1.71
N GLY A 186 6.11 -3.66 -1.26
CA GLY A 186 5.70 -4.89 -1.91
C GLY A 186 5.24 -4.66 -3.36
N PHE A 187 4.44 -3.61 -3.59
CA PHE A 187 4.04 -3.19 -4.93
C PHE A 187 5.24 -2.85 -5.80
N ILE A 188 6.15 -1.98 -5.33
CA ILE A 188 7.32 -1.54 -6.09
C ILE A 188 8.20 -2.73 -6.45
N ILE A 189 8.49 -3.63 -5.50
CA ILE A 189 9.30 -4.83 -5.75
C ILE A 189 8.69 -5.65 -6.88
N VAL A 190 7.40 -6.00 -6.78
CA VAL A 190 6.73 -6.84 -7.78
C VAL A 190 6.63 -6.12 -9.12
N PHE A 191 6.34 -4.83 -9.13
CA PHE A 191 6.30 -4.01 -10.34
C PHE A 191 7.65 -3.99 -11.08
N LEU A 192 8.77 -3.94 -10.35
CA LEU A 192 10.12 -3.95 -10.92
C LEU A 192 10.49 -5.32 -11.52
N ILE A 193 10.07 -6.42 -10.89
CA ILE A 193 10.47 -7.78 -11.27
C ILE A 193 9.39 -8.53 -12.07
N GLN A 194 8.21 -7.93 -12.30
CA GLN A 194 7.07 -8.60 -12.95
C GLN A 194 7.44 -9.22 -14.33
N GLU A 195 8.23 -8.55 -15.13
CA GLU A 195 8.66 -9.06 -16.43
C GLU A 195 9.56 -10.31 -16.29
N THR A 196 10.46 -10.29 -15.32
CA THR A 196 11.32 -11.44 -14.99
C THR A 196 10.49 -12.61 -14.49
N ILE A 197 9.51 -12.35 -13.61
CA ILE A 197 8.58 -13.37 -13.12
C ILE A 197 7.80 -13.96 -14.30
N TYR A 198 7.23 -13.11 -15.16
CA TYR A 198 6.44 -13.55 -16.30
C TYR A 198 7.25 -14.41 -17.26
N ASN A 199 8.45 -13.99 -17.62
CA ASN A 199 9.35 -14.72 -18.51
C ASN A 199 9.80 -16.06 -17.92
N THR A 200 10.09 -16.11 -16.61
CA THR A 200 10.48 -17.34 -15.92
C THR A 200 9.32 -18.34 -15.87
N PHE A 201 8.11 -17.87 -15.52
CA PHE A 201 6.93 -18.73 -15.47
C PHE A 201 6.47 -19.18 -16.85
N SER A 202 6.52 -18.33 -17.88
CA SER A 202 6.16 -18.72 -19.24
C SER A 202 7.12 -19.78 -19.78
N ASN A 203 8.41 -19.65 -19.52
CA ASN A 203 9.41 -20.63 -19.90
C ASN A 203 9.22 -21.97 -19.16
N TRP A 204 8.77 -21.94 -17.91
CA TRP A 204 8.50 -23.16 -17.14
C TRP A 204 7.22 -23.89 -17.56
N ILE A 205 6.21 -23.16 -18.06
CA ILE A 205 4.97 -23.76 -18.57
C ILE A 205 5.17 -24.33 -19.98
N LEU A 206 6.13 -23.78 -20.76
CA LEU A 206 6.42 -24.20 -22.13
C LEU A 206 7.51 -25.29 -22.21
N SER A 207 8.20 -25.58 -21.13
CA SER A 207 9.16 -26.69 -20.97
C SER A 207 8.50 -27.93 -20.39
#